data_1295a138a35b8373f48d702ed27e1c60
#
_entry.id   1295a138a35b8373f48d702ed27e1c60
#
_cell.length_a   1.000
_cell.length_b   1.000
_cell.length_c   1.000
_cell.angle_alpha   90.00
_cell.angle_beta   90.00
_cell.angle_gamma   90.00
#
_symmetry.space_group_name_H-M   'P 1'
#
loop_
_entity.id
_entity.type
_entity.pdbx_description
1 polymer ?
#
loop_
_entity_poly.entity_id
_entity_poly.type
_entity_poly.pdbx_seq_one_letter_code
_entity_poly.pdbx_strand_id
1 'polypeptide(L)'
;MMTVDNDTNLVALTFAQEKEGVEYFDEAKMKQTLADVRAEKLTAWVDNTKDEPLIAQLPKPGKIKKETKNDVLGYTELQLSNGATVILKKTDFKDDEVRLNGFAKGGKALYGQADYSNMKVFDFAANACGLGNFTNNELEKALAGKQANVSLSLGMNWNTVNGSSTPKDLETMMQLLYLHFTALKKDEKAYNTLVNMLETTLKNRDLQPEAQFSDSIYAGLYAHNPRFTPLVAKDLKNISLDRIMQIAHERFAAANNFTFTIIGNFDEQTIRPLVCQYIASLPGKEKAVASPEARTYFTGKASIDFKRKMETPKPYIAKFLGGDIDYTLKNDIMASYAGEVLSQILLKAVREDAGATYSIGAYCGLQPRQEGKARLQVQIQSPISKPELVDTALQITNKCIKDAAEKVDPEMVAKVKANFLKDADVNAKKNNHWENIIFEYKTRGIDTYTEYKKIVEAVTPADISAFIKNEILAKGNDLNIIMRPE
;
A
#
# COMPACT_ATOMS: atom_id res chain seq x y z
N MET A 1 37.87 19.83 1.16
CA MET A 1 36.71 20.72 1.10
C MET A 1 36.82 21.51 -0.20
N MET A 2 36.05 21.19 -1.22
CA MET A 2 36.02 21.99 -2.46
C MET A 2 35.14 23.22 -2.18
N THR A 3 35.70 24.39 -2.15
CA THR A 3 34.93 25.63 -2.17
C THR A 3 34.52 25.90 -3.62
N VAL A 4 33.22 25.77 -3.89
CA VAL A 4 32.60 26.09 -5.19
C VAL A 4 32.16 27.56 -5.15
N ASP A 5 33.05 28.45 -4.81
CA ASP A 5 32.76 29.89 -4.71
C ASP A 5 33.45 30.65 -5.83
N ASN A 6 32.92 30.52 -7.05
CA ASN A 6 33.43 31.19 -8.23
C ASN A 6 32.29 31.80 -9.04
N ASP A 7 32.12 33.11 -8.95
CA ASP A 7 31.10 33.87 -9.68
C ASP A 7 31.21 33.78 -11.20
N THR A 8 32.35 33.34 -11.72
CA THR A 8 32.57 33.26 -13.17
C THR A 8 31.92 32.03 -13.82
N ASN A 9 31.59 31.01 -13.01
CA ASN A 9 31.00 29.75 -13.48
C ASN A 9 29.67 29.42 -12.77
N LEU A 10 28.98 30.45 -12.26
CA LEU A 10 27.68 30.28 -11.57
C LEU A 10 26.53 30.38 -12.57
N VAL A 11 25.68 29.37 -12.60
CA VAL A 11 24.36 29.41 -13.26
C VAL A 11 23.32 29.40 -12.18
N ALA A 12 22.52 30.46 -12.08
CA ALA A 12 21.37 30.51 -11.18
C ALA A 12 20.08 30.46 -11.97
N LEU A 13 19.18 29.58 -11.58
CA LEU A 13 17.83 29.42 -12.16
C LEU A 13 16.78 29.69 -11.10
N THR A 14 15.87 30.63 -11.39
CA THR A 14 14.68 30.86 -10.57
C THR A 14 13.46 30.35 -11.33
N PHE A 15 12.72 29.46 -10.73
CA PHE A 15 11.44 28.96 -11.24
C PHE A 15 10.33 29.32 -10.25
N ALA A 16 9.39 30.14 -10.70
CA ALA A 16 8.28 30.61 -9.88
C ALA A 16 7.01 30.75 -10.71
N GLN A 17 5.84 30.57 -10.07
CA GLN A 17 4.55 30.86 -10.69
C GLN A 17 4.39 32.38 -10.84
N GLU A 18 4.05 32.84 -12.04
CA GLU A 18 3.75 34.26 -12.27
C GLU A 18 2.48 34.68 -11.51
N LYS A 19 2.61 35.68 -10.64
CA LYS A 19 1.50 36.25 -9.87
C LYS A 19 1.60 37.77 -9.87
N GLU A 20 0.48 38.44 -10.09
CA GLU A 20 0.37 39.89 -10.03
C GLU A 20 0.75 40.41 -8.62
N GLY A 21 1.58 41.44 -8.55
CA GLY A 21 2.03 42.06 -7.29
C GLY A 21 3.16 41.31 -6.55
N VAL A 22 3.73 40.26 -7.12
CA VAL A 22 4.88 39.53 -6.53
C VAL A 22 6.17 40.00 -7.19
N GLU A 23 7.15 40.40 -6.36
CA GLU A 23 8.50 40.74 -6.81
C GLU A 23 9.35 39.44 -6.89
N TYR A 24 9.82 39.13 -8.09
CA TYR A 24 10.62 37.94 -8.36
C TYR A 24 12.14 38.23 -8.22
N PHE A 25 12.90 37.15 -8.02
CA PHE A 25 14.36 37.23 -8.03
C PHE A 25 14.84 37.52 -9.45
N ASP A 26 15.43 38.69 -9.62
CA ASP A 26 16.21 39.07 -10.79
C ASP A 26 17.70 38.83 -10.54
N GLU A 27 18.55 39.14 -11.54
CA GLU A 27 20.01 39.00 -11.45
C GLU A 27 20.61 39.88 -10.35
N ALA A 28 20.12 41.12 -10.22
CA ALA A 28 20.65 42.07 -9.22
C ALA A 28 20.34 41.60 -7.80
N LYS A 29 19.10 41.20 -7.55
CA LYS A 29 18.65 40.68 -6.26
C LYS A 29 19.35 39.35 -5.90
N MET A 30 19.59 38.48 -6.89
CA MET A 30 20.35 37.26 -6.69
C MET A 30 21.81 37.55 -6.28
N LYS A 31 22.47 38.44 -7.01
CA LYS A 31 23.86 38.85 -6.67
C LYS A 31 23.95 39.51 -5.30
N GLN A 32 22.99 40.38 -4.95
CA GLN A 32 22.96 41.01 -3.63
C GLN A 32 22.77 39.95 -2.53
N THR A 33 21.82 39.04 -2.67
CA THR A 33 21.59 37.96 -1.70
C THR A 33 22.83 37.10 -1.50
N LEU A 34 23.55 36.76 -2.58
CA LEU A 34 24.80 36.00 -2.49
C LEU A 34 25.90 36.80 -1.74
N ALA A 35 25.98 38.08 -2.00
CA ALA A 35 26.94 38.95 -1.31
C ALA A 35 26.60 39.08 0.19
N ASP A 36 25.32 39.22 0.53
CA ASP A 36 24.84 39.34 1.91
C ASP A 36 25.13 38.03 2.69
N VAL A 37 24.82 36.86 2.12
CA VAL A 37 25.10 35.55 2.73
C VAL A 37 26.60 35.32 2.92
N ARG A 38 27.45 35.77 1.98
CA ARG A 38 28.93 35.69 2.11
C ARG A 38 29.48 36.61 3.20
N ALA A 39 28.78 37.70 3.44
CA ALA A 39 29.15 38.65 4.50
C ALA A 39 28.68 38.20 5.89
N GLU A 40 27.77 37.25 5.96
CA GLU A 40 27.29 36.73 7.24
C GLU A 40 28.38 35.99 8.02
N LYS A 41 28.45 36.30 9.32
CA LYS A 41 29.31 35.60 10.26
C LYS A 41 28.71 34.25 10.60
N LEU A 42 28.96 33.23 9.78
CA LEU A 42 28.46 31.89 10.01
C LEU A 42 29.24 31.21 11.14
N THR A 43 28.52 30.57 12.06
CA THR A 43 29.14 29.63 13.00
C THR A 43 29.40 28.31 12.27
N ALA A 44 30.55 27.70 12.54
CA ALA A 44 30.86 26.39 11.99
C ALA A 44 29.75 25.39 12.34
N TRP A 45 29.30 24.62 11.34
CA TRP A 45 28.38 23.56 11.58
C TRP A 45 29.01 22.51 12.50
N VAL A 46 28.27 22.15 13.57
CA VAL A 46 28.68 21.12 14.51
C VAL A 46 27.89 19.85 14.16
N ASP A 47 28.61 18.77 13.91
CA ASP A 47 27.98 17.47 13.76
C ASP A 47 27.51 16.97 15.12
N ASN A 48 26.20 17.01 15.32
CA ASN A 48 25.53 16.50 16.53
C ASN A 48 25.02 15.05 16.31
N THR A 49 25.62 14.30 15.38
CA THR A 49 25.28 12.89 15.19
C THR A 49 25.61 12.12 16.47
N LYS A 50 24.63 11.39 16.99
CA LYS A 50 24.84 10.55 18.16
C LYS A 50 25.70 9.36 17.78
N ASP A 51 26.86 9.22 18.43
CA ASP A 51 27.73 8.06 18.31
C ASP A 51 27.44 7.05 19.42
N GLU A 52 26.24 6.50 19.38
CA GLU A 52 25.79 5.47 20.31
C GLU A 52 25.10 4.32 19.54
N PRO A 53 25.12 3.08 20.06
CA PRO A 53 24.44 1.97 19.42
C PRO A 53 22.92 2.18 19.46
N LEU A 54 22.19 1.65 18.44
CA LEU A 54 20.72 1.72 18.37
C LEU A 54 20.07 1.14 19.63
N ILE A 55 20.67 0.08 20.19
CA ILE A 55 20.24 -0.56 21.43
C ILE A 55 21.44 -0.55 22.39
N ALA A 56 21.40 0.32 23.39
CA ALA A 56 22.49 0.47 24.36
C ALA A 56 22.74 -0.82 25.19
N GLN A 57 21.67 -1.55 25.52
CA GLN A 57 21.75 -2.80 26.25
C GLN A 57 20.91 -3.85 25.52
N LEU A 58 21.60 -4.84 24.94
CA LEU A 58 20.95 -5.95 24.22
C LEU A 58 19.97 -6.71 25.12
N PRO A 59 18.77 -7.04 24.62
CA PRO A 59 17.82 -7.84 25.38
C PRO A 59 18.36 -9.26 25.63
N LYS A 60 17.89 -9.88 26.71
CA LYS A 60 18.21 -11.29 26.97
C LYS A 60 17.57 -12.15 25.86
N PRO A 61 18.33 -12.98 25.13
CA PRO A 61 17.80 -13.79 24.06
C PRO A 61 16.70 -14.75 24.55
N GLY A 62 15.62 -14.85 23.76
CA GLY A 62 14.65 -15.93 23.93
C GLY A 62 15.13 -17.22 23.27
N LYS A 63 14.21 -18.18 23.05
CA LYS A 63 14.53 -19.51 22.54
C LYS A 63 13.58 -19.94 21.43
N ILE A 64 14.08 -20.75 20.50
CA ILE A 64 13.26 -21.53 19.57
C ILE A 64 12.78 -22.77 20.33
N LYS A 65 11.46 -22.96 20.43
CA LYS A 65 10.83 -24.10 21.10
C LYS A 65 10.57 -25.28 20.19
N LYS A 66 10.20 -24.99 18.94
CA LYS A 66 9.84 -26.00 17.94
C LYS A 66 10.21 -25.50 16.56
N GLU A 67 10.62 -26.42 15.73
CA GLU A 67 10.88 -26.20 14.31
C GLU A 67 10.06 -27.17 13.48
N THR A 68 9.48 -26.69 12.38
CA THR A 68 8.69 -27.49 11.44
C THR A 68 9.00 -27.03 10.01
N LYS A 69 9.28 -27.97 9.12
CA LYS A 69 9.49 -27.67 7.69
C LYS A 69 8.20 -27.78 6.93
N ASN A 70 8.00 -26.89 5.98
CA ASN A 70 6.98 -26.99 4.95
C ASN A 70 7.68 -27.22 3.61
N ASP A 71 7.75 -28.48 3.19
CA ASP A 71 8.46 -28.87 1.98
C ASP A 71 7.75 -28.41 0.70
N VAL A 72 6.44 -28.23 0.74
CA VAL A 72 5.63 -27.77 -0.41
C VAL A 72 5.94 -26.33 -0.77
N LEU A 73 5.95 -25.44 0.22
CA LEU A 73 6.24 -24.02 0.02
C LEU A 73 7.71 -23.67 0.30
N GLY A 74 8.53 -24.66 0.71
CA GLY A 74 9.97 -24.54 0.90
C GLY A 74 10.38 -23.51 1.96
N TYR A 75 9.78 -23.59 3.17
CA TYR A 75 10.16 -22.74 4.29
C TYR A 75 10.28 -23.51 5.61
N THR A 76 10.96 -22.93 6.56
CA THR A 76 11.07 -23.44 7.94
C THR A 76 10.25 -22.52 8.87
N GLU A 77 9.40 -23.12 9.70
CA GLU A 77 8.61 -22.43 10.72
C GLU A 77 9.22 -22.66 12.11
N LEU A 78 9.46 -21.57 12.83
CA LEU A 78 10.02 -21.56 14.19
C LEU A 78 8.96 -21.04 15.17
N GLN A 79 8.64 -21.86 16.18
CA GLN A 79 7.82 -21.43 17.31
C GLN A 79 8.73 -20.89 18.42
N LEU A 80 8.53 -19.65 18.84
CA LEU A 80 9.41 -18.98 19.79
C LEU A 80 8.91 -19.07 21.23
N SER A 81 9.81 -18.82 22.18
CA SER A 81 9.52 -18.89 23.62
C SER A 81 8.50 -17.85 24.10
N ASN A 82 8.38 -16.72 23.43
CA ASN A 82 7.41 -15.68 23.72
C ASN A 82 6.06 -15.89 23.02
N GLY A 83 5.89 -16.96 22.25
CA GLY A 83 4.66 -17.28 21.52
C GLY A 83 4.61 -16.81 20.06
N ALA A 84 5.55 -15.98 19.62
CA ALA A 84 5.64 -15.58 18.22
C ALA A 84 6.02 -16.75 17.32
N THR A 85 5.60 -16.66 16.06
CA THR A 85 6.00 -17.57 14.99
C THR A 85 6.95 -16.85 14.04
N VAL A 86 8.05 -17.49 13.63
CA VAL A 86 8.93 -16.99 12.57
C VAL A 86 8.99 -17.99 11.43
N ILE A 87 8.82 -17.53 10.22
CA ILE A 87 8.95 -18.32 8.99
C ILE A 87 10.20 -17.84 8.27
N LEU A 88 11.12 -18.77 8.03
CA LEU A 88 12.37 -18.56 7.32
C LEU A 88 12.28 -19.19 5.93
N LYS A 89 12.42 -18.39 4.89
CA LYS A 89 12.52 -18.86 3.51
C LYS A 89 13.78 -18.28 2.86
N LYS A 90 14.85 -19.09 2.84
CA LYS A 90 16.08 -18.71 2.14
C LYS A 90 15.87 -18.75 0.64
N THR A 91 16.30 -17.71 -0.05
CA THR A 91 16.25 -17.59 -1.52
C THR A 91 17.57 -17.01 -2.03
N ASP A 92 17.83 -17.24 -3.31
CA ASP A 92 18.95 -16.68 -4.07
C ASP A 92 18.48 -15.74 -5.20
N PHE A 93 17.26 -15.21 -5.08
CA PHE A 93 16.65 -14.39 -6.15
C PHE A 93 17.31 -13.01 -6.31
N LYS A 94 17.85 -12.50 -5.19
CA LYS A 94 18.65 -11.26 -5.15
C LYS A 94 19.71 -11.40 -4.05
N ASP A 95 20.95 -11.05 -4.40
CA ASP A 95 22.11 -11.19 -3.49
C ASP A 95 22.05 -10.19 -2.32
N ASP A 96 21.38 -9.07 -2.49
CA ASP A 96 21.37 -7.92 -1.58
C ASP A 96 20.00 -7.67 -0.93
N GLU A 97 19.10 -8.65 -0.92
CA GLU A 97 17.75 -8.47 -0.37
C GLU A 97 17.42 -9.51 0.69
N VAL A 98 17.05 -9.03 1.88
CA VAL A 98 16.31 -9.75 2.90
C VAL A 98 15.07 -8.95 3.27
N ARG A 99 13.90 -9.57 3.18
CA ARG A 99 12.61 -8.95 3.46
C ARG A 99 12.04 -9.51 4.76
N LEU A 100 11.38 -8.64 5.51
CA LEU A 100 10.64 -8.96 6.73
C LEU A 100 9.19 -8.55 6.54
N ASN A 101 8.26 -9.46 6.79
CA ASN A 101 6.85 -9.14 6.90
C ASN A 101 6.29 -9.78 8.17
N GLY A 102 5.85 -8.98 9.13
CA GLY A 102 5.18 -9.43 10.34
C GLY A 102 3.69 -9.10 10.28
N PHE A 103 2.82 -10.03 10.70
CA PHE A 103 1.38 -9.81 10.72
C PHE A 103 0.71 -10.47 11.92
N ALA A 104 -0.30 -9.78 12.46
CA ALA A 104 -1.18 -10.27 13.52
C ALA A 104 -2.60 -9.77 13.30
N LYS A 105 -3.60 -10.50 13.77
CA LYS A 105 -5.00 -10.03 13.75
C LYS A 105 -5.14 -8.76 14.57
N GLY A 106 -5.94 -7.81 14.07
CA GLY A 106 -6.11 -6.50 14.70
C GLY A 106 -6.64 -5.46 13.70
N GLY A 107 -5.85 -4.40 13.51
CA GLY A 107 -6.09 -3.40 12.47
C GLY A 107 -7.10 -2.32 12.82
N LYS A 108 -7.37 -1.48 11.83
CA LYS A 108 -8.23 -0.27 11.92
C LYS A 108 -9.68 -0.58 12.27
N ALA A 109 -10.18 -1.79 11.99
CA ALA A 109 -11.56 -2.18 12.29
C ALA A 109 -11.89 -2.24 13.78
N LEU A 110 -10.88 -2.33 14.66
CA LEU A 110 -11.05 -2.32 16.11
C LEU A 110 -11.41 -0.95 16.69
N TYR A 111 -11.23 0.12 15.91
CA TYR A 111 -11.39 1.50 16.38
C TYR A 111 -12.68 2.13 15.88
N GLY A 112 -13.34 2.90 16.73
CA GLY A 112 -14.58 3.60 16.41
C GLY A 112 -14.38 4.95 15.75
N GLN A 113 -15.47 5.67 15.55
CA GLN A 113 -15.51 6.96 14.82
C GLN A 113 -14.59 8.03 15.42
N ALA A 114 -14.40 8.04 16.73
CA ALA A 114 -13.50 8.98 17.42
C ALA A 114 -12.04 8.87 16.92
N ASP A 115 -11.64 7.69 16.45
CA ASP A 115 -10.28 7.42 15.99
C ASP A 115 -10.11 7.43 14.47
N TYR A 116 -11.16 7.68 13.67
CA TYR A 116 -11.04 7.57 12.20
C TYR A 116 -9.97 8.49 11.63
N SER A 117 -9.84 9.72 12.11
CA SER A 117 -8.78 10.63 11.65
C SER A 117 -7.39 10.13 12.05
N ASN A 118 -7.22 9.60 13.25
CA ASN A 118 -5.98 8.98 13.69
C ASN A 118 -5.61 7.76 12.81
N MET A 119 -6.62 6.92 12.46
CA MET A 119 -6.41 5.74 11.61
C MET A 119 -5.98 6.10 10.19
N LYS A 120 -6.43 7.24 9.65
CA LYS A 120 -6.05 7.70 8.30
C LYS A 120 -4.59 8.12 8.22
N VAL A 121 -4.02 8.62 9.30
CA VAL A 121 -2.64 9.13 9.36
C VAL A 121 -1.68 8.21 10.12
N PHE A 122 -2.18 7.12 10.72
CA PHE A 122 -1.40 6.25 11.60
C PHE A 122 -0.06 5.82 10.98
N ASP A 123 -0.12 5.29 9.76
CA ASP A 123 1.06 4.73 9.10
C ASP A 123 2.15 5.81 8.87
N PHE A 124 1.74 7.05 8.59
CA PHE A 124 2.67 8.18 8.46
C PHE A 124 3.21 8.64 9.81
N ALA A 125 2.31 8.87 10.77
CA ALA A 125 2.66 9.50 12.04
C ALA A 125 3.44 8.57 12.99
N ALA A 126 3.10 7.27 13.03
CA ALA A 126 3.84 6.30 13.84
C ALA A 126 5.27 6.10 13.31
N ASN A 127 5.45 6.09 11.99
CA ASN A 127 6.77 5.93 11.38
C ASN A 127 7.58 7.24 11.29
N ALA A 128 6.99 8.39 11.55
CA ALA A 128 7.70 9.65 11.75
C ALA A 128 8.22 9.82 13.18
N CYS A 129 7.88 8.92 14.11
CA CYS A 129 8.38 8.92 15.47
C CYS A 129 9.83 8.45 15.55
N GLY A 130 10.50 8.77 16.66
CA GLY A 130 11.83 8.25 16.95
C GLY A 130 11.80 6.82 17.51
N LEU A 131 12.97 6.23 17.68
CA LEU A 131 13.15 4.90 18.25
C LEU A 131 14.24 4.92 19.33
N GLY A 132 13.98 4.28 20.46
CA GLY A 132 14.92 4.23 21.58
C GLY A 132 15.32 5.61 22.06
N ASN A 133 16.61 5.92 22.05
CA ASN A 133 17.13 7.23 22.42
C ASN A 133 17.11 8.26 21.28
N PHE A 134 16.83 7.82 20.04
CA PHE A 134 16.93 8.64 18.85
C PHE A 134 15.58 9.31 18.51
N THR A 135 15.63 10.61 18.20
CA THR A 135 14.57 11.27 17.40
C THR A 135 14.62 10.74 15.97
N ASN A 136 13.59 11.01 15.17
CA ASN A 136 13.57 10.55 13.77
C ASN A 136 14.81 11.06 12.98
N ASN A 137 15.14 12.32 13.09
CA ASN A 137 16.31 12.91 12.40
C ASN A 137 17.65 12.32 12.90
N GLU A 138 17.79 12.07 14.21
CA GLU A 138 18.97 11.41 14.77
C GLU A 138 19.08 9.97 14.27
N LEU A 139 17.95 9.26 14.16
CA LEU A 139 17.89 7.90 13.63
C LEU A 139 18.32 7.84 12.16
N GLU A 140 17.82 8.75 11.33
CA GLU A 140 18.22 8.87 9.93
C GLU A 140 19.74 9.05 9.78
N LYS A 141 20.33 9.90 10.63
CA LYS A 141 21.80 10.09 10.66
C LYS A 141 22.55 8.85 11.14
N ALA A 142 22.05 8.19 12.21
CA ALA A 142 22.68 6.97 12.74
C ALA A 142 22.61 5.79 11.75
N LEU A 143 21.60 5.79 10.88
CA LEU A 143 21.43 4.79 9.82
C LEU A 143 22.13 5.19 8.50
N ALA A 144 22.82 6.30 8.44
CA ALA A 144 23.53 6.72 7.22
C ALA A 144 24.52 5.62 6.76
N GLY A 145 24.41 5.20 5.49
CA GLY A 145 25.22 4.11 4.93
C GLY A 145 24.74 2.70 5.28
N LYS A 146 23.64 2.54 6.04
CA LYS A 146 22.93 1.27 6.26
C LYS A 146 21.77 1.14 5.28
N GLN A 147 21.56 -0.08 4.79
CA GLN A 147 20.41 -0.43 3.98
C GLN A 147 19.48 -1.33 4.80
N ALA A 148 18.83 -0.73 5.78
CA ALA A 148 17.87 -1.40 6.64
C ALA A 148 16.73 -0.45 6.98
N ASN A 149 15.50 -0.95 6.91
CA ASN A 149 14.32 -0.21 7.33
C ASN A 149 13.30 -1.15 7.96
N VAL A 150 12.47 -0.62 8.83
CA VAL A 150 11.28 -1.26 9.39
C VAL A 150 10.19 -0.20 9.54
N SER A 151 8.96 -0.58 9.27
CA SER A 151 7.79 0.30 9.41
C SER A 151 6.59 -0.46 9.98
N LEU A 152 5.76 0.24 10.73
CA LEU A 152 4.48 -0.24 11.23
C LEU A 152 3.35 0.19 10.29
N SER A 153 2.36 -0.67 10.11
CA SER A 153 1.15 -0.33 9.35
C SER A 153 -0.08 -1.02 9.95
N LEU A 154 -1.23 -0.36 9.83
CA LEU A 154 -2.52 -0.92 10.19
C LEU A 154 -3.38 -1.12 8.94
N GLY A 155 -3.52 -2.35 8.51
CA GLY A 155 -4.57 -2.74 7.57
C GLY A 155 -5.96 -2.69 8.22
N MET A 156 -7.01 -3.07 7.49
CA MET A 156 -8.35 -3.09 8.07
C MET A 156 -8.45 -4.10 9.22
N ASN A 157 -7.96 -5.30 9.03
CA ASN A 157 -8.06 -6.42 9.98
C ASN A 157 -6.71 -6.96 10.45
N TRP A 158 -5.62 -6.30 10.11
CA TRP A 158 -4.26 -6.75 10.38
C TRP A 158 -3.39 -5.64 10.93
N ASN A 159 -2.59 -5.96 11.94
CA ASN A 159 -1.40 -5.20 12.32
C ASN A 159 -0.26 -5.75 11.49
N THR A 160 0.49 -4.92 10.79
CA THR A 160 1.59 -5.37 9.94
C THR A 160 2.87 -4.61 10.25
N VAL A 161 3.98 -5.33 10.12
CA VAL A 161 5.34 -4.78 10.21
C VAL A 161 6.05 -5.16 8.94
N ASN A 162 6.59 -4.19 8.24
CA ASN A 162 7.33 -4.41 7.00
C ASN A 162 8.75 -3.93 7.18
N GLY A 163 9.70 -4.70 6.66
CA GLY A 163 11.11 -4.33 6.69
C GLY A 163 11.86 -4.90 5.50
N SER A 164 12.99 -4.29 5.23
CA SER A 164 13.96 -4.83 4.27
C SER A 164 15.37 -4.46 4.70
N SER A 165 16.32 -5.31 4.31
CA SER A 165 17.74 -5.06 4.50
C SER A 165 18.58 -5.78 3.45
N THR A 166 19.87 -5.43 3.39
CA THR A 166 20.86 -6.32 2.81
C THR A 166 21.22 -7.40 3.81
N PRO A 167 21.84 -8.52 3.40
CA PRO A 167 22.40 -9.51 4.32
C PRO A 167 23.38 -8.92 5.34
N LYS A 168 24.16 -7.91 4.93
CA LYS A 168 25.11 -7.19 5.78
C LYS A 168 24.45 -6.40 6.90
N ASP A 169 23.30 -5.79 6.61
CA ASP A 169 22.58 -4.90 7.53
C ASP A 169 21.38 -5.62 8.20
N LEU A 170 21.33 -6.95 8.12
CA LEU A 170 20.25 -7.77 8.68
C LEU A 170 20.05 -7.54 10.18
N GLU A 171 21.14 -7.47 10.96
CA GLU A 171 21.05 -7.19 12.38
C GLU A 171 20.48 -5.79 12.66
N THR A 172 20.84 -4.79 11.86
CA THR A 172 20.25 -3.44 11.97
C THR A 172 18.73 -3.50 11.77
N MET A 173 18.22 -4.24 10.78
CA MET A 173 16.79 -4.45 10.59
C MET A 173 16.14 -5.11 11.81
N MET A 174 16.78 -6.11 12.41
CA MET A 174 16.28 -6.78 13.62
C MET A 174 16.26 -5.85 14.84
N GLN A 175 17.26 -4.98 14.98
CA GLN A 175 17.31 -3.94 16.02
C GLN A 175 16.16 -2.93 15.85
N LEU A 176 15.92 -2.47 14.62
CA LEU A 176 14.80 -1.59 14.31
C LEU A 176 13.46 -2.25 14.62
N LEU A 177 13.28 -3.52 14.24
CA LEU A 177 12.08 -4.28 14.59
C LEU A 177 11.87 -4.31 16.11
N TYR A 178 12.92 -4.66 16.87
CA TYR A 178 12.86 -4.71 18.33
C TYR A 178 12.45 -3.36 18.92
N LEU A 179 13.04 -2.27 18.46
CA LEU A 179 12.75 -0.92 18.95
C LEU A 179 11.32 -0.46 18.61
N HIS A 180 10.78 -0.82 17.45
CA HIS A 180 9.38 -0.52 17.12
C HIS A 180 8.38 -1.16 18.09
N PHE A 181 8.69 -2.34 18.64
CA PHE A 181 7.84 -3.02 19.62
C PHE A 181 8.05 -2.53 21.06
N THR A 182 9.25 -2.06 21.40
CA THR A 182 9.64 -1.85 22.81
C THR A 182 9.93 -0.39 23.16
N ALA A 183 10.28 0.43 22.19
CA ALA A 183 10.84 1.76 22.44
C ALA A 183 10.49 2.77 21.35
N LEU A 184 9.24 2.74 20.84
CA LEU A 184 8.74 3.80 19.98
C LEU A 184 8.72 5.12 20.76
N LYS A 185 9.42 6.14 20.24
CA LYS A 185 9.65 7.40 20.93
C LYS A 185 8.84 8.53 20.30
N LYS A 186 8.02 9.19 21.12
CA LYS A 186 7.28 10.38 20.71
C LYS A 186 8.23 11.46 20.17
N ASP A 187 7.98 11.96 18.97
CA ASP A 187 8.74 13.05 18.35
C ASP A 187 7.78 14.13 17.84
N GLU A 188 7.53 15.11 18.71
CA GLU A 188 6.58 16.21 18.44
C GLU A 188 7.05 17.09 17.26
N LYS A 189 8.34 17.26 17.10
CA LYS A 189 8.90 18.09 16.01
C LYS A 189 8.67 17.41 14.66
N ALA A 190 8.99 16.13 14.55
CA ALA A 190 8.75 15.35 13.34
C ALA A 190 7.25 15.25 13.02
N TYR A 191 6.42 15.02 14.04
CA TYR A 191 4.97 15.00 13.88
C TYR A 191 4.40 16.33 13.38
N ASN A 192 4.81 17.47 13.96
CA ASN A 192 4.35 18.79 13.54
C ASN A 192 4.78 19.09 12.09
N THR A 193 6.00 18.69 11.72
CA THR A 193 6.47 18.80 10.32
C THR A 193 5.58 17.99 9.37
N LEU A 194 5.24 16.76 9.74
CA LEU A 194 4.33 15.90 8.97
C LEU A 194 2.94 16.55 8.84
N VAL A 195 2.36 17.05 9.93
CA VAL A 195 1.02 17.69 9.89
C VAL A 195 1.01 18.91 8.99
N ASN A 196 2.03 19.78 9.06
CA ASN A 196 2.16 20.97 8.19
C ASN A 196 2.28 20.58 6.71
N MET A 197 3.04 19.53 6.40
CA MET A 197 3.16 18.98 5.05
C MET A 197 1.81 18.43 4.55
N LEU A 198 1.12 17.66 5.39
CA LEU A 198 -0.21 17.11 5.06
C LEU A 198 -1.23 18.23 4.85
N GLU A 199 -1.23 19.28 5.67
CA GLU A 199 -2.14 20.42 5.51
C GLU A 199 -1.98 21.08 4.15
N THR A 200 -0.73 21.36 3.76
CA THR A 200 -0.41 21.95 2.45
C THR A 200 -0.84 21.03 1.31
N THR A 201 -0.50 19.75 1.41
CA THR A 201 -0.83 18.75 0.38
C THR A 201 -2.34 18.60 0.21
N LEU A 202 -3.08 18.53 1.31
CA LEU A 202 -4.55 18.37 1.28
C LEU A 202 -5.27 19.62 0.79
N LYS A 203 -4.79 20.82 1.12
CA LYS A 203 -5.33 22.05 0.56
C LYS A 203 -5.16 22.12 -0.97
N ASN A 204 -3.98 21.71 -1.47
CA ASN A 204 -3.73 21.67 -2.91
C ASN A 204 -4.56 20.57 -3.61
N ARG A 205 -4.74 19.41 -2.95
CA ARG A 205 -5.59 18.32 -3.43
C ARG A 205 -7.03 18.77 -3.66
N ASP A 206 -7.59 19.52 -2.71
CA ASP A 206 -9.00 19.94 -2.76
C ASP A 206 -9.29 20.92 -3.92
N LEU A 207 -8.25 21.51 -4.53
CA LEU A 207 -8.37 22.34 -5.73
C LEU A 207 -8.49 21.51 -7.02
N GLN A 208 -8.15 20.22 -6.97
CA GLN A 208 -8.14 19.35 -8.15
C GLN A 208 -9.50 18.66 -8.33
N PRO A 209 -10.13 18.74 -9.52
CA PRO A 209 -11.39 18.03 -9.79
C PRO A 209 -11.31 16.53 -9.55
N GLU A 210 -10.19 15.91 -9.89
CA GLU A 210 -9.94 14.49 -9.72
C GLU A 210 -10.02 14.03 -8.26
N ALA A 211 -9.70 14.89 -7.31
CA ALA A 211 -9.82 14.59 -5.89
C ALA A 211 -11.30 14.38 -5.50
N GLN A 212 -12.20 15.22 -6.01
CA GLN A 212 -13.63 15.07 -5.74
C GLN A 212 -14.22 13.85 -6.45
N PHE A 213 -13.76 13.56 -7.66
CA PHE A 213 -14.12 12.31 -8.34
C PHE A 213 -13.71 11.09 -7.51
N SER A 214 -12.47 11.07 -7.01
CA SER A 214 -11.98 10.03 -6.11
C SER A 214 -12.81 9.92 -4.82
N ASP A 215 -13.14 11.05 -4.19
CA ASP A 215 -13.98 11.08 -2.98
C ASP A 215 -15.37 10.51 -3.22
N SER A 216 -15.97 10.83 -4.37
CA SER A 216 -17.27 10.29 -4.80
C SER A 216 -17.20 8.77 -5.04
N ILE A 217 -16.07 8.27 -5.54
CA ILE A 217 -15.83 6.83 -5.68
C ILE A 217 -15.82 6.15 -4.30
N TYR A 218 -15.03 6.64 -3.36
CA TYR A 218 -14.97 6.04 -2.01
C TYR A 218 -16.33 6.11 -1.31
N ALA A 219 -17.01 7.24 -1.39
CA ALA A 219 -18.33 7.41 -0.80
C ALA A 219 -19.35 6.42 -1.40
N GLY A 220 -19.42 6.33 -2.72
CA GLY A 220 -20.35 5.42 -3.41
C GLY A 220 -20.00 3.95 -3.17
N LEU A 221 -18.73 3.57 -3.38
CA LEU A 221 -18.28 2.19 -3.29
C LEU A 221 -18.49 1.59 -1.89
N TYR A 222 -18.21 2.36 -0.85
CA TYR A 222 -18.35 1.91 0.55
C TYR A 222 -19.66 2.36 1.22
N ALA A 223 -20.70 2.67 0.44
CA ALA A 223 -22.02 3.03 0.94
C ALA A 223 -21.97 4.16 1.97
N HIS A 224 -21.20 5.21 1.70
CA HIS A 224 -20.97 6.38 2.57
C HIS A 224 -20.44 6.04 3.98
N ASN A 225 -19.77 4.90 4.15
CA ASN A 225 -19.15 4.55 5.43
C ASN A 225 -18.00 5.52 5.74
N PRO A 226 -18.08 6.31 6.82
CA PRO A 226 -17.10 7.37 7.13
C PRO A 226 -15.69 6.81 7.42
N ARG A 227 -15.58 5.54 7.71
CA ARG A 227 -14.29 4.84 7.89
C ARG A 227 -13.44 4.84 6.61
N PHE A 228 -14.09 4.82 5.44
CA PHE A 228 -13.44 4.71 4.13
C PHE A 228 -13.37 6.04 3.39
N THR A 229 -13.77 7.15 4.01
CA THR A 229 -13.58 8.47 3.38
C THR A 229 -12.09 8.81 3.31
N PRO A 230 -11.60 9.38 2.20
CA PRO A 230 -10.23 9.87 2.11
C PRO A 230 -9.89 10.88 3.20
N LEU A 231 -8.60 11.04 3.50
CA LEU A 231 -8.12 12.08 4.39
C LEU A 231 -8.33 13.45 3.73
N VAL A 232 -8.90 14.37 4.47
CA VAL A 232 -9.12 15.77 4.04
C VAL A 232 -8.60 16.74 5.09
N ALA A 233 -8.32 17.99 4.70
CA ALA A 233 -7.72 18.99 5.58
C ALA A 233 -8.45 19.16 6.93
N LYS A 234 -9.79 19.09 6.93
CA LYS A 234 -10.59 19.16 8.16
C LYS A 234 -10.37 18.02 9.16
N ASP A 235 -9.85 16.88 8.70
CA ASP A 235 -9.57 15.74 9.59
C ASP A 235 -8.34 16.00 10.48
N LEU A 236 -7.41 16.86 10.04
CA LEU A 236 -6.14 17.12 10.72
C LEU A 236 -6.33 17.70 12.13
N LYS A 237 -7.41 18.46 12.37
CA LYS A 237 -7.73 18.99 13.72
C LYS A 237 -8.14 17.91 14.73
N ASN A 238 -8.47 16.71 14.27
CA ASN A 238 -8.93 15.59 15.09
C ASN A 238 -7.85 14.51 15.27
N ILE A 239 -6.63 14.74 14.77
CA ILE A 239 -5.51 13.82 14.98
C ILE A 239 -4.75 14.19 16.25
N SER A 240 -4.21 13.19 16.94
CA SER A 240 -3.44 13.36 18.17
C SER A 240 -2.26 12.41 18.19
N LEU A 241 -1.05 12.95 18.35
CA LEU A 241 0.16 12.15 18.47
C LEU A 241 0.08 11.20 19.67
N ASP A 242 -0.43 11.67 20.83
CA ASP A 242 -0.59 10.81 22.01
C ASP A 242 -1.51 9.63 21.74
N ARG A 243 -2.62 9.86 21.03
CA ARG A 243 -3.53 8.77 20.65
C ARG A 243 -2.90 7.81 19.65
N ILE A 244 -2.14 8.31 18.69
CA ILE A 244 -1.42 7.48 17.73
C ILE A 244 -0.36 6.61 18.43
N MET A 245 0.39 7.17 19.39
CA MET A 245 1.34 6.42 20.21
C MET A 245 0.66 5.35 21.06
N GLN A 246 -0.49 5.68 21.65
CA GLN A 246 -1.29 4.71 22.40
C GLN A 246 -1.77 3.56 21.50
N ILE A 247 -2.28 3.86 20.29
CA ILE A 247 -2.70 2.86 19.32
C ILE A 247 -1.52 1.98 18.87
N ALA A 248 -0.34 2.57 18.63
CA ALA A 248 0.86 1.82 18.32
C ALA A 248 1.21 0.84 19.46
N HIS A 249 1.16 1.29 20.71
CA HIS A 249 1.38 0.42 21.86
C HIS A 249 0.32 -0.68 21.95
N GLU A 250 -0.98 -0.36 21.82
CA GLU A 250 -2.08 -1.33 21.85
C GLU A 250 -1.91 -2.44 20.77
N ARG A 251 -1.29 -2.13 19.63
CA ARG A 251 -1.22 -3.05 18.50
C ARG A 251 0.12 -3.75 18.33
N PHE A 252 1.21 -3.17 18.86
CA PHE A 252 2.58 -3.65 18.60
C PHE A 252 3.40 -3.90 19.87
N ALA A 253 2.86 -3.71 21.09
CA ALA A 253 3.63 -3.91 22.33
C ALA A 253 3.99 -5.38 22.60
N ALA A 254 3.34 -6.35 21.97
CA ALA A 254 3.59 -7.78 22.20
C ALA A 254 3.61 -8.58 20.89
N ALA A 255 4.53 -9.51 20.79
CA ALA A 255 4.78 -10.29 19.57
C ALA A 255 4.10 -11.68 19.55
N ASN A 256 3.50 -12.14 20.64
CA ASN A 256 3.00 -13.53 20.76
C ASN A 256 1.89 -13.90 19.77
N ASN A 257 1.20 -12.91 19.20
CA ASN A 257 0.17 -13.11 18.18
C ASN A 257 0.68 -12.88 16.75
N PHE A 258 1.97 -12.49 16.60
CA PHE A 258 2.57 -12.23 15.30
C PHE A 258 3.15 -13.49 14.67
N THR A 259 2.98 -13.56 13.36
CA THR A 259 3.81 -14.39 12.49
C THR A 259 4.74 -13.46 11.71
N PHE A 260 6.04 -13.64 11.84
CA PHE A 260 7.07 -12.92 11.09
C PHE A 260 7.59 -13.80 9.98
N THR A 261 7.60 -13.34 8.76
CA THR A 261 8.16 -14.01 7.59
C THR A 261 9.44 -13.29 7.19
N ILE A 262 10.55 -14.02 7.11
CA ILE A 262 11.85 -13.52 6.67
C ILE A 262 12.24 -14.28 5.41
N ILE A 263 12.35 -13.57 4.30
CA ILE A 263 12.60 -14.14 2.97
C ILE A 263 13.78 -13.41 2.33
N GLY A 264 14.72 -14.16 1.75
CA GLY A 264 15.82 -13.58 0.99
C GLY A 264 17.13 -14.30 1.17
N ASN A 265 18.20 -13.64 0.82
CA ASN A 265 19.55 -14.17 0.88
C ASN A 265 20.16 -13.94 2.27
N PHE A 266 19.88 -14.83 3.20
CA PHE A 266 20.48 -14.81 4.53
C PHE A 266 21.19 -16.13 4.82
N ASP A 267 22.14 -16.09 5.74
CA ASP A 267 22.78 -17.29 6.26
C ASP A 267 22.00 -17.86 7.46
N GLU A 268 21.73 -19.16 7.41
CA GLU A 268 20.98 -19.89 8.46
C GLU A 268 21.67 -19.84 9.83
N GLN A 269 23.01 -19.82 9.86
CA GLN A 269 23.76 -19.75 11.11
C GLN A 269 23.69 -18.36 11.74
N THR A 270 23.55 -17.32 10.92
CA THR A 270 23.45 -15.92 11.36
C THR A 270 22.03 -15.56 11.75
N ILE A 271 21.01 -15.95 10.97
CA ILE A 271 19.62 -15.52 11.19
C ILE A 271 19.03 -16.07 12.49
N ARG A 272 19.33 -17.32 12.86
CA ARG A 272 18.75 -17.97 14.04
C ARG A 272 19.14 -17.29 15.37
N PRO A 273 20.42 -16.97 15.63
CA PRO A 273 20.80 -16.14 16.78
C PRO A 273 20.09 -14.79 16.80
N LEU A 274 19.95 -14.09 15.66
CA LEU A 274 19.25 -12.80 15.56
C LEU A 274 17.77 -12.94 15.87
N VAL A 275 17.10 -13.99 15.40
CA VAL A 275 15.70 -14.30 15.75
C VAL A 275 15.57 -14.50 17.27
N CYS A 276 16.48 -15.25 17.90
CA CYS A 276 16.49 -15.44 19.34
C CYS A 276 16.75 -14.13 20.11
N GLN A 277 17.69 -13.32 19.61
CA GLN A 277 18.10 -12.08 20.26
C GLN A 277 17.02 -11.00 20.19
N TYR A 278 16.34 -10.80 19.03
CA TYR A 278 15.49 -9.66 18.80
C TYR A 278 13.99 -9.99 18.70
N ILE A 279 13.60 -11.14 18.14
CA ILE A 279 12.17 -11.49 18.02
C ILE A 279 11.71 -12.30 19.23
N ALA A 280 12.45 -13.32 19.65
CA ALA A 280 12.06 -14.15 20.77
C ALA A 280 12.20 -13.45 22.14
N SER A 281 12.89 -12.33 22.20
CA SER A 281 13.01 -11.46 23.38
C SER A 281 11.90 -10.41 23.49
N LEU A 282 11.09 -10.21 22.43
CA LEU A 282 9.95 -9.29 22.48
C LEU A 282 8.93 -9.73 23.54
N PRO A 283 8.19 -8.79 24.15
CA PRO A 283 7.08 -9.11 25.05
C PRO A 283 6.07 -10.05 24.38
N GLY A 284 5.50 -10.99 25.14
CA GLY A 284 4.64 -12.04 24.62
C GLY A 284 3.49 -12.43 25.53
N LYS A 285 2.67 -11.49 26.01
CA LYS A 285 1.57 -11.77 26.97
C LYS A 285 0.22 -11.14 26.58
N GLU A 286 0.07 -10.67 25.33
CA GLU A 286 -1.19 -10.09 24.90
C GLU A 286 -2.20 -11.16 24.46
N LYS A 287 -3.48 -10.88 24.74
CA LYS A 287 -4.57 -11.73 24.25
C LYS A 287 -4.79 -11.49 22.76
N ALA A 288 -5.08 -12.55 22.01
CA ALA A 288 -5.48 -12.43 20.63
C ALA A 288 -6.79 -11.63 20.53
N VAL A 289 -6.85 -10.74 19.53
CA VAL A 289 -8.01 -9.87 19.31
C VAL A 289 -8.71 -10.32 18.04
N ALA A 290 -10.05 -10.49 18.14
CA ALA A 290 -10.89 -10.69 16.97
C ALA A 290 -11.21 -9.32 16.35
N SER A 291 -10.89 -9.16 15.07
CA SER A 291 -11.20 -7.93 14.33
C SER A 291 -12.57 -8.07 13.66
N PRO A 292 -13.52 -7.12 13.85
CA PRO A 292 -14.82 -7.20 13.21
C PRO A 292 -14.72 -6.94 11.70
N GLU A 293 -15.72 -7.42 10.94
CA GLU A 293 -15.88 -6.98 9.55
C GLU A 293 -16.43 -5.55 9.54
N ALA A 294 -15.63 -4.62 9.08
CA ALA A 294 -15.97 -3.19 9.06
C ALA A 294 -16.26 -2.65 7.66
N ARG A 295 -16.05 -3.46 6.60
CA ARG A 295 -16.28 -3.04 5.24
C ARG A 295 -17.76 -3.15 4.89
N THR A 296 -18.32 -2.05 4.44
CA THR A 296 -19.64 -1.99 3.79
C THR A 296 -19.43 -1.66 2.33
N TYR A 297 -20.27 -2.19 1.48
CA TYR A 297 -20.22 -1.93 0.04
C TYR A 297 -21.62 -1.52 -0.43
N PHE A 298 -21.67 -0.78 -1.55
CA PHE A 298 -22.92 -0.48 -2.21
C PHE A 298 -23.66 -1.78 -2.62
N THR A 299 -24.99 -1.68 -2.68
CA THR A 299 -25.86 -2.74 -3.18
C THR A 299 -26.88 -2.15 -4.15
N GLY A 300 -27.33 -2.98 -5.10
CA GLY A 300 -28.30 -2.56 -6.12
C GLY A 300 -27.66 -1.69 -7.21
N LYS A 301 -28.51 -0.92 -7.89
CA LYS A 301 -28.09 -0.04 -8.99
C LYS A 301 -28.14 1.42 -8.54
N ALA A 302 -27.06 2.15 -8.78
CA ALA A 302 -26.95 3.56 -8.44
C ALA A 302 -26.12 4.31 -9.49
N SER A 303 -26.42 5.61 -9.65
CA SER A 303 -25.63 6.50 -10.47
C SER A 303 -25.43 7.82 -9.73
N ILE A 304 -24.19 8.26 -9.61
CA ILE A 304 -23.80 9.57 -9.07
C ILE A 304 -23.26 10.37 -10.25
N ASP A 305 -24.03 11.34 -10.74
CA ASP A 305 -23.66 12.21 -11.86
C ASP A 305 -23.64 13.66 -11.36
N PHE A 306 -22.50 14.31 -11.47
CA PHE A 306 -22.30 15.66 -10.96
C PHE A 306 -21.38 16.49 -11.85
N LYS A 307 -21.52 17.81 -11.73
CA LYS A 307 -20.70 18.76 -12.48
C LYS A 307 -19.64 19.39 -11.60
N ARG A 308 -18.52 19.75 -12.24
CA ARG A 308 -17.41 20.43 -11.59
C ARG A 308 -16.77 21.43 -12.53
N LYS A 309 -16.43 22.61 -12.00
CA LYS A 309 -15.63 23.58 -12.71
C LYS A 309 -14.23 23.02 -12.95
N MET A 310 -13.76 23.05 -14.19
CA MET A 310 -12.45 22.54 -14.62
C MET A 310 -11.82 23.55 -15.57
N GLU A 311 -10.52 23.79 -15.44
CA GLU A 311 -9.78 24.62 -16.39
C GLU A 311 -9.75 23.99 -17.78
N THR A 312 -9.51 22.68 -17.83
CA THR A 312 -9.64 21.87 -19.05
C THR A 312 -10.85 20.96 -18.90
N PRO A 313 -11.87 21.08 -19.77
CA PRO A 313 -13.05 20.24 -19.72
C PRO A 313 -12.72 18.75 -19.97
N LYS A 314 -12.55 17.98 -18.90
CA LYS A 314 -12.17 16.57 -18.95
C LYS A 314 -13.11 15.75 -18.04
N PRO A 315 -14.18 15.18 -18.58
CA PRO A 315 -15.06 14.34 -17.78
C PRO A 315 -14.41 13.02 -17.40
N TYR A 316 -14.89 12.44 -16.32
CA TYR A 316 -14.44 11.14 -15.80
C TYR A 316 -15.63 10.23 -15.57
N ILE A 317 -15.45 8.95 -15.86
CA ILE A 317 -16.39 7.88 -15.52
C ILE A 317 -15.73 6.84 -14.65
N ALA A 318 -16.49 6.28 -13.70
CA ALA A 318 -16.15 5.07 -12.99
C ALA A 318 -17.37 4.18 -12.92
N LYS A 319 -17.16 2.88 -13.12
CA LYS A 319 -18.20 1.85 -13.02
C LYS A 319 -17.72 0.74 -12.13
N PHE A 320 -18.59 0.33 -11.20
CA PHE A 320 -18.33 -0.77 -10.27
C PHE A 320 -19.43 -1.81 -10.36
N LEU A 321 -19.03 -3.08 -10.46
CA LEU A 321 -19.91 -4.23 -10.50
C LEU A 321 -19.41 -5.30 -9.53
N GLY A 322 -20.22 -6.31 -9.27
CA GLY A 322 -19.85 -7.50 -8.52
C GLY A 322 -20.73 -7.75 -7.30
N GLY A 323 -20.24 -8.51 -6.34
CA GLY A 323 -21.01 -8.93 -5.18
C GLY A 323 -20.23 -9.89 -4.29
N ASP A 324 -20.88 -10.41 -3.27
CA ASP A 324 -20.24 -11.36 -2.37
C ASP A 324 -20.10 -12.74 -3.04
N ILE A 325 -18.93 -13.35 -2.85
CA ILE A 325 -18.53 -14.64 -3.42
C ILE A 325 -17.65 -15.39 -2.41
N ASP A 326 -17.45 -16.68 -2.60
CA ASP A 326 -16.46 -17.43 -1.81
C ASP A 326 -15.03 -17.04 -2.22
N TYR A 327 -14.17 -16.87 -1.23
CA TYR A 327 -12.75 -16.62 -1.46
C TYR A 327 -12.03 -17.95 -1.71
N THR A 328 -11.78 -18.25 -2.95
CA THR A 328 -11.05 -19.45 -3.40
C THR A 328 -10.01 -19.07 -4.44
N LEU A 329 -8.93 -19.84 -4.55
CA LEU A 329 -7.92 -19.61 -5.59
C LEU A 329 -8.55 -19.61 -7.01
N LYS A 330 -9.50 -20.51 -7.26
CA LYS A 330 -10.21 -20.57 -8.55
C LYS A 330 -10.98 -19.27 -8.83
N ASN A 331 -11.73 -18.75 -7.87
CA ASN A 331 -12.49 -17.52 -8.04
C ASN A 331 -11.57 -16.29 -8.21
N ASP A 332 -10.42 -16.27 -7.54
CA ASP A 332 -9.43 -15.22 -7.70
C ASP A 332 -8.80 -15.22 -9.09
N ILE A 333 -8.45 -16.39 -9.60
CA ILE A 333 -7.96 -16.56 -10.97
C ILE A 333 -9.03 -16.19 -11.99
N MET A 334 -10.28 -16.60 -11.78
CA MET A 334 -11.40 -16.26 -12.66
C MET A 334 -11.68 -14.75 -12.69
N ALA A 335 -11.60 -14.08 -11.54
CA ALA A 335 -11.71 -12.63 -11.47
C ALA A 335 -10.58 -11.96 -12.27
N SER A 336 -9.34 -12.43 -12.12
CA SER A 336 -8.20 -11.91 -12.87
C SER A 336 -8.38 -12.08 -14.39
N TYR A 337 -8.85 -13.24 -14.85
CA TYR A 337 -9.18 -13.47 -16.26
C TYR A 337 -10.28 -12.51 -16.75
N ALA A 338 -11.35 -12.35 -15.98
CA ALA A 338 -12.43 -11.43 -16.34
C ALA A 338 -11.94 -9.99 -16.47
N GLY A 339 -11.06 -9.55 -15.56
CA GLY A 339 -10.44 -8.21 -15.61
C GLY A 339 -9.61 -7.98 -16.88
N GLU A 340 -8.71 -8.91 -17.18
CA GLU A 340 -7.83 -8.82 -18.36
C GLU A 340 -8.61 -8.87 -19.68
N VAL A 341 -9.56 -9.79 -19.80
CA VAL A 341 -10.42 -9.92 -20.98
C VAL A 341 -11.27 -8.67 -21.18
N LEU A 342 -11.93 -8.18 -20.13
CA LEU A 342 -12.72 -6.95 -20.20
C LEU A 342 -11.83 -5.73 -20.54
N SER A 343 -10.62 -5.65 -20.00
CA SER A 343 -9.67 -4.57 -20.33
C SER A 343 -9.37 -4.53 -21.83
N GLN A 344 -9.07 -5.67 -22.45
CA GLN A 344 -8.77 -5.73 -23.88
C GLN A 344 -10.00 -5.39 -24.75
N ILE A 345 -11.18 -5.89 -24.38
CA ILE A 345 -12.44 -5.58 -25.07
C ILE A 345 -12.74 -4.08 -25.01
N LEU A 346 -12.62 -3.48 -23.82
CA LEU A 346 -12.88 -2.06 -23.62
C LEU A 346 -11.86 -1.17 -24.31
N LEU A 347 -10.59 -1.56 -24.29
CA LEU A 347 -9.55 -0.81 -25.00
C LEU A 347 -9.87 -0.72 -26.49
N LYS A 348 -10.25 -1.82 -27.10
CA LYS A 348 -10.64 -1.85 -28.51
C LYS A 348 -11.91 -1.01 -28.76
N ALA A 349 -13.00 -1.29 -28.05
CA ALA A 349 -14.30 -0.72 -28.36
C ALA A 349 -14.42 0.79 -27.99
N VAL A 350 -13.89 1.18 -26.83
CA VAL A 350 -14.07 2.54 -26.30
C VAL A 350 -12.95 3.49 -26.76
N ARG A 351 -11.71 2.98 -26.82
CA ARG A 351 -10.56 3.77 -27.24
C ARG A 351 -10.36 3.76 -28.75
N GLU A 352 -10.21 2.55 -29.36
CA GLU A 352 -9.80 2.43 -30.76
C GLU A 352 -10.97 2.70 -31.71
N ASP A 353 -12.12 2.04 -31.51
CA ASP A 353 -13.25 2.11 -32.43
C ASP A 353 -14.07 3.41 -32.21
N ALA A 354 -14.32 3.80 -30.96
CA ALA A 354 -15.15 4.97 -30.64
C ALA A 354 -14.36 6.26 -30.39
N GLY A 355 -13.05 6.20 -30.15
CA GLY A 355 -12.23 7.38 -29.85
C GLY A 355 -12.66 8.17 -28.61
N ALA A 356 -13.42 7.52 -27.70
CA ALA A 356 -14.03 8.19 -26.57
C ALA A 356 -13.04 8.47 -25.42
N THR A 357 -11.92 7.78 -25.39
CA THR A 357 -10.87 7.97 -24.37
C THR A 357 -9.49 7.65 -24.94
N TYR A 358 -8.45 8.13 -24.26
CA TYR A 358 -7.08 7.69 -24.51
C TYR A 358 -6.73 6.39 -23.75
N SER A 359 -7.34 6.16 -22.59
CA SER A 359 -6.99 5.03 -21.73
C SER A 359 -8.22 4.53 -20.97
N ILE A 360 -8.53 3.26 -21.11
CA ILE A 360 -9.58 2.56 -20.35
C ILE A 360 -9.12 1.13 -20.06
N GLY A 361 -9.48 0.60 -18.91
CA GLY A 361 -9.24 -0.78 -18.54
C GLY A 361 -10.21 -1.22 -17.45
N ALA A 362 -10.26 -2.52 -17.22
CA ALA A 362 -11.04 -3.13 -16.16
C ALA A 362 -10.11 -3.83 -15.17
N TYR A 363 -10.22 -3.49 -13.90
CA TYR A 363 -9.68 -4.31 -12.82
C TYR A 363 -10.81 -5.19 -12.28
N CYS A 364 -10.53 -6.47 -12.11
CA CYS A 364 -11.45 -7.37 -11.45
C CYS A 364 -10.67 -8.21 -10.43
N GLY A 365 -11.12 -8.23 -9.19
CA GLY A 365 -10.42 -8.95 -8.12
C GLY A 365 -11.32 -9.21 -6.92
N LEU A 366 -10.79 -10.04 -6.03
CA LEU A 366 -11.44 -10.41 -4.78
C LEU A 366 -10.89 -9.57 -3.62
N GLN A 367 -11.78 -8.91 -2.90
CA GLN A 367 -11.47 -8.26 -1.62
C GLN A 367 -11.83 -9.23 -0.49
N PRO A 368 -10.84 -9.87 0.17
CA PRO A 368 -11.12 -10.87 1.20
C PRO A 368 -11.94 -10.30 2.35
N ARG A 369 -12.93 -11.06 2.80
CA ARG A 369 -13.75 -10.82 3.98
C ARG A 369 -13.54 -11.94 5.00
N GLN A 370 -14.30 -11.92 6.08
CA GLN A 370 -14.26 -13.00 7.08
C GLN A 370 -14.94 -14.29 6.57
N GLU A 371 -14.70 -15.39 7.26
CA GLU A 371 -15.38 -16.68 7.04
C GLU A 371 -15.23 -17.25 5.62
N GLY A 372 -14.07 -17.04 4.98
CA GLY A 372 -13.83 -17.57 3.64
C GLY A 372 -14.64 -16.88 2.54
N LYS A 373 -15.20 -15.70 2.82
CA LYS A 373 -15.93 -14.87 1.86
C LYS A 373 -15.02 -13.78 1.27
N ALA A 374 -15.46 -13.24 0.14
CA ALA A 374 -14.86 -12.07 -0.49
C ALA A 374 -15.92 -11.19 -1.14
N ARG A 375 -15.58 -9.94 -1.36
CA ARG A 375 -16.27 -9.06 -2.31
C ARG A 375 -15.58 -9.15 -3.65
N LEU A 376 -16.22 -9.73 -4.64
CA LEU A 376 -15.84 -9.61 -6.04
C LEU A 376 -16.15 -8.19 -6.49
N GLN A 377 -15.14 -7.50 -7.02
CA GLN A 377 -15.26 -6.12 -7.48
C GLN A 377 -14.66 -5.98 -8.87
N VAL A 378 -15.48 -5.58 -9.81
CA VAL A 378 -15.04 -5.04 -11.10
C VAL A 378 -15.00 -3.53 -10.99
N GLN A 379 -13.92 -2.94 -11.44
CA GLN A 379 -13.70 -1.49 -11.46
C GLN A 379 -13.23 -1.08 -12.86
N ILE A 380 -13.99 -0.20 -13.49
CA ILE A 380 -13.66 0.39 -14.78
C ILE A 380 -13.61 1.89 -14.57
N GLN A 381 -12.49 2.52 -14.87
CA GLN A 381 -12.32 3.96 -14.74
C GLN A 381 -11.66 4.52 -15.99
N SER A 382 -12.12 5.69 -16.41
CA SER A 382 -11.56 6.36 -17.57
C SER A 382 -11.81 7.87 -17.55
N PRO A 383 -10.82 8.69 -17.91
CA PRO A 383 -11.09 10.02 -18.41
C PRO A 383 -11.73 9.90 -19.78
N ILE A 384 -12.66 10.79 -20.12
CA ILE A 384 -13.31 10.82 -21.43
C ILE A 384 -12.79 12.03 -22.21
N SER A 385 -12.56 11.84 -23.50
CA SER A 385 -11.90 12.82 -24.36
C SER A 385 -12.72 14.10 -24.55
N LYS A 386 -14.07 13.97 -24.58
CA LYS A 386 -15.00 15.08 -24.79
C LYS A 386 -16.28 14.85 -24.00
N PRO A 387 -16.91 15.94 -23.46
CA PRO A 387 -18.13 15.83 -22.66
C PRO A 387 -19.29 15.10 -23.35
N GLU A 388 -19.46 15.28 -24.64
CA GLU A 388 -20.52 14.65 -25.43
C GLU A 388 -20.35 13.13 -25.63
N LEU A 389 -19.16 12.59 -25.35
CA LEU A 389 -18.87 11.15 -25.50
C LEU A 389 -19.09 10.35 -24.21
N VAL A 390 -19.42 11.00 -23.09
CA VAL A 390 -19.60 10.33 -21.79
C VAL A 390 -20.67 9.24 -21.86
N ASP A 391 -21.85 9.57 -22.34
CA ASP A 391 -22.97 8.63 -22.38
C ASP A 391 -22.73 7.51 -23.40
N THR A 392 -22.09 7.83 -24.52
CA THR A 392 -21.65 6.87 -25.53
C THR A 392 -20.64 5.87 -24.94
N ALA A 393 -19.61 6.36 -24.22
CA ALA A 393 -18.62 5.52 -23.59
C ALA A 393 -19.24 4.57 -22.56
N LEU A 394 -20.20 5.04 -21.75
CA LEU A 394 -20.94 4.20 -20.80
C LEU A 394 -21.81 3.15 -21.49
N GLN A 395 -22.50 3.52 -22.58
CA GLN A 395 -23.31 2.57 -23.38
C GLN A 395 -22.45 1.47 -23.99
N ILE A 396 -21.32 1.84 -24.61
CA ILE A 396 -20.37 0.88 -25.18
C ILE A 396 -19.82 -0.02 -24.09
N THR A 397 -19.39 0.55 -22.93
CA THR A 397 -18.89 -0.23 -21.79
C THR A 397 -19.93 -1.25 -21.32
N ASN A 398 -21.20 -0.85 -21.14
CA ASN A 398 -22.28 -1.74 -20.74
C ASN A 398 -22.54 -2.84 -21.77
N LYS A 399 -22.47 -2.52 -23.06
CA LYS A 399 -22.64 -3.48 -24.14
C LYS A 399 -21.50 -4.50 -24.15
N CYS A 400 -20.25 -4.04 -24.04
CA CYS A 400 -19.08 -4.91 -24.01
C CYS A 400 -19.14 -5.92 -22.87
N ILE A 401 -19.54 -5.52 -21.66
CA ILE A 401 -19.68 -6.44 -20.53
C ILE A 401 -20.76 -7.48 -20.76
N LYS A 402 -21.91 -7.09 -21.34
CA LYS A 402 -23.01 -8.01 -21.67
C LYS A 402 -22.60 -8.98 -22.77
N ASP A 403 -21.94 -8.51 -23.82
CA ASP A 403 -21.47 -9.34 -24.92
C ASP A 403 -20.42 -10.36 -24.42
N ALA A 404 -19.50 -9.96 -23.55
CA ALA A 404 -18.53 -10.84 -22.93
C ALA A 404 -19.17 -11.90 -22.01
N ALA A 405 -20.29 -11.60 -21.38
CA ALA A 405 -21.07 -12.57 -20.61
C ALA A 405 -21.72 -13.66 -21.48
N GLU A 406 -21.95 -13.38 -22.76
CA GLU A 406 -22.48 -14.38 -23.71
C GLU A 406 -21.34 -15.13 -24.41
N LYS A 407 -20.30 -14.42 -24.82
CA LYS A 407 -19.16 -15.03 -25.53
C LYS A 407 -17.92 -14.15 -25.44
N VAL A 408 -16.77 -14.75 -25.11
CA VAL A 408 -15.45 -14.14 -25.24
C VAL A 408 -14.65 -14.80 -26.37
N ASP A 409 -13.74 -14.03 -26.96
CA ASP A 409 -12.86 -14.50 -28.05
C ASP A 409 -11.84 -15.52 -27.52
N PRO A 410 -11.79 -16.75 -28.09
CA PRO A 410 -10.82 -17.76 -27.69
C PRO A 410 -9.36 -17.35 -27.87
N GLU A 411 -9.02 -16.57 -28.90
CA GLU A 411 -7.66 -16.09 -29.12
C GLU A 411 -7.22 -15.11 -28.02
N MET A 412 -8.15 -14.24 -27.59
CA MET A 412 -7.90 -13.32 -26.48
C MET A 412 -7.63 -14.08 -25.19
N VAL A 413 -8.45 -15.10 -24.88
CA VAL A 413 -8.26 -15.95 -23.69
C VAL A 413 -6.92 -16.70 -23.76
N ALA A 414 -6.54 -17.22 -24.92
CA ALA A 414 -5.25 -17.88 -25.10
C ALA A 414 -4.05 -16.94 -24.82
N LYS A 415 -4.13 -15.68 -25.26
CA LYS A 415 -3.11 -14.65 -24.96
C LYS A 415 -3.03 -14.33 -23.47
N VAL A 416 -4.17 -14.12 -22.81
CA VAL A 416 -4.22 -13.86 -21.36
C VAL A 416 -3.66 -15.04 -20.58
N LYS A 417 -4.03 -16.27 -20.94
CA LYS A 417 -3.51 -17.52 -20.36
C LYS A 417 -1.98 -17.59 -20.45
N ALA A 418 -1.44 -17.35 -21.63
CA ALA A 418 0.00 -17.37 -21.86
C ALA A 418 0.74 -16.33 -21.00
N ASN A 419 0.17 -15.13 -20.85
CA ASN A 419 0.71 -14.10 -19.98
C ASN A 419 0.69 -14.53 -18.52
N PHE A 420 -0.42 -15.06 -18.00
CA PHE A 420 -0.51 -15.52 -16.62
C PHE A 420 0.48 -16.62 -16.28
N LEU A 421 0.66 -17.59 -17.19
CA LEU A 421 1.67 -18.66 -17.00
C LEU A 421 3.09 -18.11 -16.99
N LYS A 422 3.41 -17.20 -17.91
CA LYS A 422 4.71 -16.51 -17.95
C LYS A 422 4.95 -15.70 -16.69
N ASP A 423 3.95 -14.93 -16.25
CA ASP A 423 4.05 -14.09 -15.05
C ASP A 423 4.19 -14.93 -13.77
N ALA A 424 3.56 -16.11 -13.72
CA ALA A 424 3.76 -17.06 -12.62
C ALA A 424 5.23 -17.48 -12.49
N ASP A 425 5.91 -17.78 -13.62
CA ASP A 425 7.34 -18.14 -13.63
C ASP A 425 8.25 -16.98 -13.22
N VAL A 426 7.93 -15.78 -13.68
CA VAL A 426 8.67 -14.55 -13.32
C VAL A 426 8.48 -14.21 -11.85
N ASN A 427 7.25 -14.30 -11.36
CA ASN A 427 6.91 -13.94 -9.98
C ASN A 427 7.44 -14.96 -8.96
N ALA A 428 7.53 -16.25 -9.33
CA ALA A 428 8.11 -17.28 -8.49
C ALA A 428 9.58 -17.00 -8.09
N LYS A 429 10.25 -16.09 -8.81
CA LYS A 429 11.63 -15.62 -8.53
C LYS A 429 11.66 -14.25 -7.83
N LYS A 430 10.59 -13.86 -7.13
CA LYS A 430 10.51 -12.59 -6.40
C LYS A 430 10.18 -12.82 -4.93
N ASN A 431 10.98 -12.27 -4.03
CA ASN A 431 10.79 -12.43 -2.60
C ASN A 431 9.44 -11.89 -2.11
N ASN A 432 8.98 -10.75 -2.61
CA ASN A 432 7.69 -10.17 -2.26
C ASN A 432 6.49 -11.03 -2.71
N HIS A 433 6.62 -11.81 -3.77
CA HIS A 433 5.60 -12.77 -4.20
C HIS A 433 5.44 -13.89 -3.15
N TRP A 434 6.55 -14.40 -2.63
CA TRP A 434 6.53 -15.42 -1.59
C TRP A 434 6.00 -14.89 -0.24
N GLU A 435 6.20 -13.62 0.08
CA GLU A 435 5.53 -12.99 1.24
C GLU A 435 4.01 -13.13 1.13
N ASN A 436 3.44 -12.81 -0.04
CA ASN A 436 2.01 -12.92 -0.29
C ASN A 436 1.52 -14.38 -0.24
N ILE A 437 2.22 -15.32 -0.88
CA ILE A 437 1.89 -16.75 -0.84
C ILE A 437 1.82 -17.24 0.61
N ILE A 438 2.84 -16.95 1.41
CA ILE A 438 2.92 -17.39 2.81
C ILE A 438 1.83 -16.69 3.64
N PHE A 439 1.56 -15.40 3.42
CA PHE A 439 0.49 -14.67 4.08
C PHE A 439 -0.87 -15.30 3.80
N GLU A 440 -1.22 -15.58 2.54
CA GLU A 440 -2.49 -16.23 2.17
C GLU A 440 -2.60 -17.63 2.79
N TYR A 441 -1.53 -18.41 2.73
CA TYR A 441 -1.50 -19.75 3.31
C TYR A 441 -1.68 -19.73 4.84
N LYS A 442 -0.99 -18.85 5.56
CA LYS A 442 -1.05 -18.75 7.02
C LYS A 442 -2.34 -18.14 7.54
N THR A 443 -2.93 -17.21 6.81
CA THR A 443 -4.09 -16.45 7.27
C THR A 443 -5.42 -17.04 6.82
N ARG A 444 -5.44 -17.75 5.66
CA ARG A 444 -6.66 -18.27 5.04
C ARG A 444 -6.60 -19.75 4.70
N GLY A 445 -5.44 -20.38 4.83
CA GLY A 445 -5.24 -21.79 4.45
C GLY A 445 -5.27 -22.03 2.93
N ILE A 446 -5.06 -20.98 2.12
CA ILE A 446 -5.11 -21.08 0.66
C ILE A 446 -3.69 -21.14 0.10
N ASP A 447 -3.37 -22.25 -0.56
CA ASP A 447 -2.14 -22.40 -1.35
C ASP A 447 -2.35 -21.74 -2.71
N THR A 448 -1.81 -20.54 -2.87
CA THR A 448 -1.89 -19.75 -4.10
C THR A 448 -0.76 -20.07 -5.08
N TYR A 449 0.10 -21.05 -4.78
CA TYR A 449 1.26 -21.41 -5.59
C TYR A 449 1.11 -22.76 -6.31
N THR A 450 0.84 -23.83 -5.56
CA THR A 450 0.95 -25.21 -6.08
C THR A 450 -0.05 -25.51 -7.20
N GLU A 451 -1.32 -25.10 -7.04
CA GLU A 451 -2.38 -25.38 -8.02
C GLU A 451 -2.60 -24.25 -9.02
N TYR A 452 -1.89 -23.10 -8.87
CA TYR A 452 -2.14 -21.90 -9.69
C TYR A 452 -2.09 -22.18 -11.19
N LYS A 453 -0.97 -22.71 -11.68
CA LYS A 453 -0.79 -22.96 -13.13
C LYS A 453 -1.80 -23.95 -13.67
N LYS A 454 -2.09 -25.01 -12.95
CA LYS A 454 -3.08 -26.02 -13.35
C LYS A 454 -4.48 -25.43 -13.49
N ILE A 455 -4.89 -24.55 -12.56
CA ILE A 455 -6.18 -23.87 -12.66
C ILE A 455 -6.16 -22.90 -13.85
N VAL A 456 -5.09 -22.11 -14.02
CA VAL A 456 -4.95 -21.19 -15.15
C VAL A 456 -5.05 -21.93 -16.49
N GLU A 457 -4.36 -23.07 -16.65
CA GLU A 457 -4.39 -23.88 -17.86
C GLU A 457 -5.78 -24.43 -18.17
N ALA A 458 -6.55 -24.80 -17.15
CA ALA A 458 -7.88 -25.39 -17.28
C ALA A 458 -8.98 -24.39 -17.67
N VAL A 459 -8.79 -23.08 -17.49
CA VAL A 459 -9.79 -22.06 -17.81
C VAL A 459 -10.10 -22.02 -19.30
N THR A 460 -11.39 -22.04 -19.63
CA THR A 460 -11.91 -21.94 -21.00
C THR A 460 -12.62 -20.60 -21.25
N PRO A 461 -12.81 -20.20 -22.52
CA PRO A 461 -13.63 -19.02 -22.85
C PRO A 461 -15.04 -19.07 -22.28
N ALA A 462 -15.67 -20.27 -22.27
CA ALA A 462 -17.00 -20.47 -21.70
C ALA A 462 -17.04 -20.25 -20.19
N ASP A 463 -15.99 -20.66 -19.46
CA ASP A 463 -15.89 -20.42 -18.02
C ASP A 463 -15.85 -18.91 -17.70
N ILE A 464 -15.11 -18.12 -18.49
CA ILE A 464 -15.00 -16.67 -18.31
C ILE A 464 -16.34 -15.99 -18.59
N SER A 465 -17.02 -16.33 -19.69
CA SER A 465 -18.35 -15.80 -20.00
C SER A 465 -19.34 -16.16 -18.88
N ALA A 466 -19.34 -17.40 -18.42
CA ALA A 466 -20.19 -17.85 -17.32
C ALA A 466 -19.89 -17.10 -16.00
N PHE A 467 -18.62 -16.84 -15.69
CA PHE A 467 -18.21 -16.07 -14.52
C PHE A 467 -18.71 -14.62 -14.60
N ILE A 468 -18.53 -13.95 -15.74
CA ILE A 468 -19.04 -12.60 -15.97
C ILE A 468 -20.57 -12.57 -15.81
N LYS A 469 -21.27 -13.53 -16.38
CA LYS A 469 -22.74 -13.63 -16.32
C LYS A 469 -23.24 -13.86 -14.89
N ASN A 470 -22.72 -14.88 -14.22
CA ASN A 470 -23.29 -15.42 -12.97
C ASN A 470 -22.73 -14.71 -11.73
N GLU A 471 -21.43 -14.37 -11.72
CA GLU A 471 -20.78 -13.81 -10.54
C GLU A 471 -20.62 -12.28 -10.60
N ILE A 472 -20.67 -11.67 -11.79
CA ILE A 472 -20.59 -10.22 -11.93
C ILE A 472 -21.99 -9.63 -12.19
N LEU A 473 -22.64 -9.97 -13.32
CA LEU A 473 -23.90 -9.33 -13.71
C LEU A 473 -25.09 -9.78 -12.88
N ALA A 474 -25.21 -11.08 -12.59
CA ALA A 474 -26.35 -11.64 -11.85
C ALA A 474 -26.40 -11.19 -10.38
N LYS A 475 -25.30 -10.64 -9.81
CA LYS A 475 -25.32 -10.05 -8.46
C LYS A 475 -26.16 -8.77 -8.40
N GLY A 476 -26.45 -8.15 -9.54
CA GLY A 476 -27.34 -7.00 -9.64
C GLY A 476 -26.80 -5.69 -9.07
N ASN A 477 -25.52 -5.64 -8.67
CA ASN A 477 -24.88 -4.44 -8.16
C ASN A 477 -24.17 -3.70 -9.30
N ASP A 478 -24.56 -2.46 -9.54
CA ASP A 478 -24.05 -1.62 -10.62
C ASP A 478 -24.02 -0.15 -10.17
N LEU A 479 -22.83 0.35 -9.86
CA LEU A 479 -22.62 1.73 -9.45
C LEU A 479 -21.87 2.47 -10.57
N ASN A 480 -22.45 3.56 -11.04
CA ASN A 480 -21.81 4.49 -11.97
C ASN A 480 -21.50 5.79 -11.25
N ILE A 481 -20.32 6.33 -11.45
CA ILE A 481 -19.92 7.65 -10.96
C ILE A 481 -19.39 8.45 -12.13
N ILE A 482 -19.99 9.60 -12.36
CA ILE A 482 -19.76 10.43 -13.53
C ILE A 482 -19.47 11.85 -13.04
N MET A 483 -18.33 12.39 -13.43
CA MET A 483 -18.02 13.79 -13.21
C MET A 483 -17.93 14.49 -14.56
N ARG A 484 -18.75 15.53 -14.73
CA ARG A 484 -18.82 16.32 -15.96
C ARG A 484 -18.25 17.72 -15.72
N PRO A 485 -17.67 18.39 -16.72
CA PRO A 485 -17.38 19.82 -16.64
C PRO A 485 -18.70 20.63 -16.54
N GLU A 486 -18.62 21.78 -15.84
CA GLU A 486 -19.72 22.77 -15.82
C GLU A 486 -19.86 23.48 -17.16
#